data_900df22b55eb6d635d78ae9eb032b64f
#
_entry.id   900df22b55eb6d635d78ae9eb032b64f
#
_cell.length_a   1.000
_cell.length_b   1.000
_cell.length_c   1.000
_cell.angle_alpha   90.00
_cell.angle_beta   90.00
_cell.angle_gamma   90.00
#
_symmetry.space_group_name_H-M   'P 1'
#
loop_
_entity.id
_entity.type
_entity.pdbx_description
1 polymer ?
#
loop_
_entity_poly.entity_id
_entity_poly.type
_entity_poly.pdbx_seq_one_letter_code
_entity_poly.pdbx_strand_id
1 'polypeptide(L)'
;MSETTPTSRIRVAEYVAHFLAERGVRHVFMVTGGGAMFLNDALGFHPDITPVFQHHEQACAMAAEAYARVAGGVGVVNVTTGPGGINALNGVFGAWTDSVPMLVISGQVKRETCLASTPVPGLRQLGDQEAEIVRMVQPITKSAVVLTDPQRVRFELERAWHMATEGRPGPVWIDIPIDVQSSLIDPN
;
A
#
# COMPACT_ATOMS: atom_id res chain seq x y z
N MET A 1 -2.70 -41.33 -5.99
CA MET A 1 -1.65 -40.30 -5.90
C MET A 1 -2.20 -39.09 -6.63
N SER A 2 -2.70 -38.09 -5.93
CA SER A 2 -3.20 -36.86 -6.54
C SER A 2 -1.99 -36.02 -6.95
N GLU A 3 -1.79 -35.83 -8.24
CA GLU A 3 -0.85 -34.84 -8.74
C GLU A 3 -1.32 -33.46 -8.28
N THR A 4 -0.63 -32.91 -7.29
CA THR A 4 -0.76 -31.50 -6.96
C THR A 4 -0.16 -30.71 -8.13
N THR A 5 -1.00 -30.14 -8.96
CA THR A 5 -0.58 -29.14 -9.96
C THR A 5 0.27 -28.09 -9.25
N PRO A 6 1.50 -27.80 -9.68
CA PRO A 6 2.29 -26.77 -9.03
C PRO A 6 1.56 -25.45 -9.17
N THR A 7 1.17 -24.89 -8.04
CA THR A 7 0.56 -23.55 -7.99
C THR A 7 1.56 -22.55 -8.55
N SER A 8 1.19 -21.82 -9.58
CA SER A 8 2.08 -20.83 -10.19
C SER A 8 2.37 -19.73 -9.16
N ARG A 9 3.64 -19.53 -8.83
CA ARG A 9 4.05 -18.40 -7.98
C ARG A 9 3.72 -17.09 -8.67
N ILE A 10 3.25 -16.14 -7.88
CA ILE A 10 2.95 -14.79 -8.33
C ILE A 10 3.78 -13.76 -7.56
N ARG A 11 3.92 -12.57 -8.10
CA ARG A 11 4.58 -11.47 -7.39
C ARG A 11 3.71 -10.98 -6.23
N VAL A 12 4.35 -10.47 -5.19
CA VAL A 12 3.65 -9.77 -4.08
C VAL A 12 2.73 -8.68 -4.62
N ALA A 13 3.19 -7.89 -5.59
CA ALA A 13 2.38 -6.84 -6.19
C ALA A 13 1.11 -7.37 -6.87
N GLU A 14 1.20 -8.50 -7.57
CA GLU A 14 0.05 -9.18 -8.20
C GLU A 14 -0.92 -9.71 -7.13
N TYR A 15 -0.37 -10.28 -6.03
CA TYR A 15 -1.20 -10.71 -4.89
C TYR A 15 -1.97 -9.54 -4.27
N VAL A 16 -1.33 -8.37 -4.11
CA VAL A 16 -2.00 -7.15 -3.63
C VAL A 16 -3.18 -6.79 -4.53
N ALA A 17 -3.00 -6.78 -5.85
CA ALA A 17 -4.07 -6.45 -6.80
C ALA A 17 -5.22 -7.48 -6.73
N HIS A 18 -4.92 -8.77 -6.70
CA HIS A 18 -5.93 -9.82 -6.53
C HIS A 18 -6.69 -9.68 -5.22
N PHE A 19 -5.99 -9.48 -4.11
CA PHE A 19 -6.62 -9.27 -2.79
C PHE A 19 -7.62 -8.12 -2.80
N LEU A 20 -7.26 -6.99 -3.40
CA LEU A 20 -8.14 -5.82 -3.49
C LEU A 20 -9.36 -6.11 -4.35
N ALA A 21 -9.17 -6.74 -5.50
CA ALA A 21 -10.26 -7.10 -6.42
C ALA A 21 -11.27 -8.07 -5.77
N GLU A 22 -10.78 -9.10 -5.05
CA GLU A 22 -11.60 -10.05 -4.30
C GLU A 22 -12.41 -9.39 -3.17
N ARG A 23 -11.90 -8.30 -2.60
CA ARG A 23 -12.60 -7.48 -1.60
C ARG A 23 -13.56 -6.45 -2.20
N GLY A 24 -13.77 -6.48 -3.51
CA GLY A 24 -14.70 -5.61 -4.21
C GLY A 24 -14.16 -4.22 -4.51
N VAL A 25 -12.86 -3.97 -4.35
CA VAL A 25 -12.24 -2.72 -4.77
C VAL A 25 -12.26 -2.64 -6.29
N ARG A 26 -12.87 -1.59 -6.82
CA ARG A 26 -12.97 -1.35 -8.27
C ARG A 26 -12.13 -0.17 -8.74
N HIS A 27 -11.79 0.74 -7.86
CA HIS A 27 -11.03 1.94 -8.17
C HIS A 27 -9.87 2.10 -7.19
N VAL A 28 -8.68 2.37 -7.71
CA VAL A 28 -7.49 2.72 -6.91
C VAL A 28 -7.02 4.09 -7.37
N PHE A 29 -6.96 5.04 -6.44
CA PHE A 29 -6.50 6.41 -6.72
C PHE A 29 -4.99 6.48 -6.58
N MET A 30 -4.29 6.97 -7.61
CA MET A 30 -2.84 6.86 -7.64
C MET A 30 -2.11 7.93 -8.43
N VAL A 31 -0.87 8.17 -8.03
CA VAL A 31 0.18 8.80 -8.84
C VAL A 31 1.30 7.79 -9.00
N THR A 32 1.73 7.55 -10.22
CA THR A 32 2.79 6.58 -10.51
C THR A 32 4.16 7.10 -10.06
N GLY A 33 5.06 6.18 -9.71
CA GLY A 33 6.44 6.50 -9.38
C GLY A 33 7.31 5.25 -9.26
N GLY A 34 8.62 5.43 -9.37
CA GLY A 34 9.59 4.33 -9.46
C GLY A 34 9.58 3.38 -8.26
N GLY A 35 9.42 3.90 -7.04
CA GLY A 35 9.37 3.07 -5.83
C GLY A 35 8.13 2.17 -5.73
N ALA A 36 7.08 2.42 -6.52
CA ALA A 36 5.87 1.62 -6.59
C ALA A 36 5.68 0.92 -7.95
N MET A 37 6.75 0.72 -8.73
CA MET A 37 6.61 0.31 -10.13
C MET A 37 5.87 -1.02 -10.32
N PHE A 38 6.13 -2.03 -9.48
CA PHE A 38 5.44 -3.32 -9.60
C PHE A 38 3.99 -3.25 -9.11
N LEU A 39 3.70 -2.42 -8.11
CA LEU A 39 2.33 -2.13 -7.68
C LEU A 39 1.55 -1.39 -8.78
N ASN A 40 2.18 -0.39 -9.41
CA ASN A 40 1.58 0.35 -10.52
C ASN A 40 1.23 -0.58 -11.69
N ASP A 41 2.15 -1.50 -12.03
CA ASP A 41 1.97 -2.50 -13.09
C ASP A 41 0.80 -3.45 -12.73
N ALA A 42 0.85 -4.06 -11.55
CA ALA A 42 -0.16 -5.02 -11.12
C ALA A 42 -1.56 -4.41 -11.02
N LEU A 43 -1.68 -3.21 -10.43
CA LEU A 43 -2.96 -2.51 -10.31
C LEU A 43 -3.47 -1.99 -11.67
N GLY A 44 -2.54 -1.51 -12.52
CA GLY A 44 -2.87 -0.95 -13.82
C GLY A 44 -3.36 -1.97 -14.85
N PHE A 45 -2.92 -3.21 -14.74
CA PHE A 45 -3.29 -4.29 -15.67
C PHE A 45 -4.29 -5.31 -15.10
N HIS A 46 -4.73 -5.13 -13.84
CA HIS A 46 -5.74 -6.03 -13.27
C HIS A 46 -7.11 -5.80 -13.91
N PRO A 47 -7.77 -6.86 -14.43
CA PRO A 47 -9.00 -6.70 -15.23
C PRO A 47 -10.18 -6.09 -14.44
N ASP A 48 -10.23 -6.27 -13.14
CA ASP A 48 -11.33 -5.81 -12.28
C ASP A 48 -11.04 -4.50 -11.53
N ILE A 49 -9.86 -3.90 -11.73
CA ILE A 49 -9.45 -2.65 -11.08
C ILE A 49 -9.28 -1.56 -12.13
N THR A 50 -9.88 -0.41 -11.88
CA THR A 50 -9.68 0.79 -12.67
C THR A 50 -8.74 1.72 -11.90
N PRO A 51 -7.50 1.95 -12.37
CA PRO A 51 -6.62 2.97 -11.81
C PRO A 51 -7.15 4.36 -12.15
N VAL A 52 -7.28 5.20 -11.13
CA VAL A 52 -7.71 6.60 -11.27
C VAL A 52 -6.50 7.49 -11.03
N PHE A 53 -5.86 7.90 -12.11
CA PHE A 53 -4.66 8.74 -12.05
C PHE A 53 -5.00 10.18 -11.69
N GLN A 54 -4.28 10.72 -10.71
CA GLN A 54 -4.37 12.11 -10.28
C GLN A 54 -3.06 12.83 -10.58
N HIS A 55 -3.07 14.15 -10.44
CA HIS A 55 -1.87 14.98 -10.61
C HIS A 55 -1.11 15.25 -9.30
N HIS A 56 -1.67 14.79 -8.16
CA HIS A 56 -1.08 14.98 -6.83
C HIS A 56 -1.63 13.94 -5.86
N GLU A 57 -0.79 13.41 -4.99
CA GLU A 57 -1.15 12.32 -4.06
C GLU A 57 -2.14 12.77 -2.98
N GLN A 58 -2.13 14.05 -2.62
CA GLN A 58 -3.16 14.63 -1.75
C GLN A 58 -4.56 14.48 -2.39
N ALA A 59 -4.66 14.74 -3.70
CA ALA A 59 -5.91 14.54 -4.41
C ALA A 59 -6.31 13.06 -4.47
N CYS A 60 -5.35 12.13 -4.59
CA CYS A 60 -5.62 10.69 -4.50
C CYS A 60 -6.26 10.32 -3.17
N ALA A 61 -5.67 10.76 -2.06
CA ALA A 61 -6.17 10.44 -0.73
C ALA A 61 -7.55 11.07 -0.46
N MET A 62 -7.76 12.32 -0.86
CA MET A 62 -9.07 12.99 -0.74
C MET A 62 -10.14 12.33 -1.62
N ALA A 63 -9.78 11.92 -2.85
CA ALA A 63 -10.70 11.24 -3.74
C ALA A 63 -11.06 9.83 -3.21
N ALA A 64 -10.09 9.09 -2.67
CA ALA A 64 -10.33 7.80 -2.04
C ALA A 64 -11.23 7.92 -0.81
N GLU A 65 -11.02 8.94 0.03
CA GLU A 65 -11.89 9.25 1.17
C GLU A 65 -13.33 9.53 0.72
N ALA A 66 -13.51 10.45 -0.23
CA ALA A 66 -14.82 10.78 -0.76
C ALA A 66 -15.51 9.57 -1.41
N TYR A 67 -14.75 8.77 -2.16
CA TYR A 67 -15.23 7.54 -2.78
C TYR A 67 -15.72 6.52 -1.73
N ALA A 68 -14.96 6.32 -0.65
CA ALA A 68 -15.35 5.43 0.43
C ALA A 68 -16.69 5.85 1.07
N ARG A 69 -16.91 7.13 1.27
CA ARG A 69 -18.17 7.68 1.81
C ARG A 69 -19.36 7.40 0.91
N VAL A 70 -19.18 7.53 -0.41
CA VAL A 70 -20.27 7.40 -1.39
C VAL A 70 -20.53 5.94 -1.74
N ALA A 71 -19.47 5.15 -1.96
CA ALA A 71 -19.59 3.75 -2.34
C ALA A 71 -19.86 2.79 -1.17
N GLY A 72 -19.58 3.22 0.06
CA GLY A 72 -19.81 2.40 1.25
C GLY A 72 -18.77 1.30 1.45
N GLY A 73 -17.51 1.53 1.06
CA GLY A 73 -16.42 0.57 1.17
C GLY A 73 -15.11 1.21 1.65
N VAL A 74 -13.99 0.54 1.40
CA VAL A 74 -12.65 1.03 1.73
C VAL A 74 -12.10 1.83 0.55
N GLY A 75 -11.71 3.09 0.78
CA GLY A 75 -10.98 3.89 -0.20
C GLY A 75 -9.55 3.40 -0.33
N VAL A 76 -9.05 3.19 -1.55
CA VAL A 76 -7.70 2.67 -1.76
C VAL A 76 -6.84 3.68 -2.51
N VAL A 77 -5.64 3.91 -1.96
CA VAL A 77 -4.64 4.82 -2.51
C VAL A 77 -3.34 4.06 -2.75
N ASN A 78 -2.73 4.25 -3.92
CA ASN A 78 -1.38 3.76 -4.19
C ASN A 78 -0.46 4.93 -4.53
N VAL A 79 0.66 5.05 -3.80
CA VAL A 79 1.63 6.14 -3.93
C VAL A 79 3.06 5.60 -3.94
N THR A 80 3.99 6.41 -4.42
CA THR A 80 5.41 6.02 -4.44
C THR A 80 6.14 6.42 -3.17
N THR A 81 7.45 6.13 -3.14
CA THR A 81 8.41 6.42 -2.06
C THR A 81 8.43 7.92 -1.69
N GLY A 82 8.76 8.22 -0.46
CA GLY A 82 9.12 9.54 0.03
C GLY A 82 8.07 10.61 -0.23
N PRO A 83 8.33 11.58 -1.14
CA PRO A 83 7.39 12.67 -1.43
C PRO A 83 5.99 12.18 -1.78
N GLY A 84 5.86 11.04 -2.47
CA GLY A 84 4.56 10.46 -2.81
C GLY A 84 3.74 10.11 -1.57
N GLY A 85 4.33 9.40 -0.62
CA GLY A 85 3.68 9.12 0.66
C GLY A 85 3.41 10.39 1.46
N ILE A 86 4.39 11.28 1.57
CA ILE A 86 4.28 12.54 2.34
C ILE A 86 3.13 13.41 1.80
N ASN A 87 3.00 13.54 0.50
CA ASN A 87 1.94 14.32 -0.12
C ASN A 87 0.53 13.79 0.21
N ALA A 88 0.37 12.49 0.42
CA ALA A 88 -0.92 11.88 0.75
C ALA A 88 -1.42 12.19 2.16
N LEU A 89 -0.54 12.62 3.09
CA LEU A 89 -0.85 12.74 4.51
C LEU A 89 -2.07 13.61 4.80
N ASN A 90 -2.26 14.68 4.06
CA ASN A 90 -3.38 15.60 4.29
C ASN A 90 -4.74 14.89 4.11
N GLY A 91 -4.92 14.14 3.01
CA GLY A 91 -6.15 13.39 2.78
C GLY A 91 -6.30 12.20 3.76
N VAL A 92 -5.21 11.55 4.14
CA VAL A 92 -5.22 10.49 5.16
C VAL A 92 -5.66 11.06 6.52
N PHE A 93 -5.22 12.26 6.87
CA PHE A 93 -5.66 12.94 8.10
C PHE A 93 -7.16 13.27 8.07
N GLY A 94 -7.72 13.64 6.91
CA GLY A 94 -9.17 13.79 6.73
C GLY A 94 -9.92 12.49 7.03
N ALA A 95 -9.49 11.37 6.45
CA ALA A 95 -10.06 10.05 6.72
C ALA A 95 -9.93 9.64 8.20
N TRP A 96 -8.82 10.00 8.86
CA TRP A 96 -8.62 9.75 10.29
C TRP A 96 -9.63 10.52 11.15
N THR A 97 -9.78 11.81 10.92
CA THR A 97 -10.67 12.67 11.72
C THR A 97 -12.14 12.26 11.59
N ASP A 98 -12.54 11.88 10.39
CA ASP A 98 -13.92 11.56 10.06
C ASP A 98 -14.23 10.06 10.10
N SER A 99 -13.27 9.23 10.52
CA SER A 99 -13.45 7.79 10.67
C SER A 99 -13.85 7.08 9.37
N VAL A 100 -13.21 7.46 8.27
CA VAL A 100 -13.43 6.87 6.95
C VAL A 100 -12.46 5.72 6.72
N PRO A 101 -12.91 4.52 6.37
CA PRO A 101 -12.03 3.39 6.10
C PRO A 101 -11.20 3.63 4.83
N MET A 102 -9.88 3.59 4.97
CA MET A 102 -8.95 3.81 3.87
C MET A 102 -7.75 2.87 3.99
N LEU A 103 -7.32 2.30 2.88
CA LEU A 103 -6.06 1.57 2.77
C LEU A 103 -5.11 2.36 1.87
N VAL A 104 -4.00 2.79 2.43
CA VAL A 104 -2.89 3.38 1.66
C VAL A 104 -1.80 2.34 1.49
N ILE A 105 -1.39 2.14 0.25
CA ILE A 105 -0.27 1.30 -0.13
C ILE A 105 0.79 2.22 -0.70
N SER A 106 1.99 2.21 -0.12
CA SER A 106 3.12 2.97 -0.64
C SER A 106 4.25 2.07 -1.10
N GLY A 107 4.92 2.47 -2.16
CA GLY A 107 6.19 1.88 -2.52
C GLY A 107 7.33 2.47 -1.70
N GLN A 108 8.41 1.69 -1.56
CA GLN A 108 9.62 2.10 -0.84
C GLN A 108 10.85 1.68 -1.64
N VAL A 109 12.00 2.26 -1.32
CA VAL A 109 13.30 1.80 -1.83
C VAL A 109 13.57 0.35 -1.43
N LYS A 110 14.58 -0.30 -2.02
CA LYS A 110 14.96 -1.67 -1.66
C LYS A 110 15.28 -1.76 -0.17
N ARG A 111 14.95 -2.89 0.47
CA ARG A 111 15.26 -3.14 1.88
C ARG A 111 16.74 -2.89 2.21
N GLU A 112 17.67 -3.32 1.33
CA GLU A 112 19.12 -3.14 1.51
C GLU A 112 19.56 -1.67 1.49
N THR A 113 18.78 -0.78 0.88
CA THR A 113 19.06 0.66 0.79
C THR A 113 18.18 1.50 1.73
N CYS A 114 17.40 0.88 2.59
CA CYS A 114 16.69 1.59 3.66
C CYS A 114 17.65 1.90 4.83
N LEU A 115 17.50 3.07 5.43
CA LEU A 115 18.25 3.45 6.63
C LEU A 115 18.11 2.43 7.75
N ALA A 116 16.91 1.86 7.92
CA ALA A 116 16.63 0.84 8.92
C ALA A 116 17.48 -0.43 8.76
N SER A 117 17.99 -0.70 7.56
CA SER A 117 18.84 -1.87 7.26
C SER A 117 20.34 -1.59 7.40
N THR A 118 20.72 -0.33 7.66
CA THR A 118 22.10 0.12 7.63
C THR A 118 22.55 0.60 9.01
N PRO A 119 23.45 -0.13 9.69
CA PRO A 119 23.87 0.19 11.05
C PRO A 119 24.98 1.29 11.09
N VAL A 120 24.88 2.33 10.25
CA VAL A 120 25.83 3.45 10.24
C VAL A 120 25.28 4.58 11.11
N PRO A 121 25.88 4.85 12.28
CA PRO A 121 25.45 5.93 13.16
C PRO A 121 25.52 7.30 12.48
N GLY A 122 24.46 8.10 12.61
CA GLY A 122 24.41 9.46 12.09
C GLY A 122 24.19 9.56 10.58
N LEU A 123 23.95 8.46 9.87
CA LEU A 123 23.57 8.51 8.47
C LEU A 123 22.17 9.14 8.34
N ARG A 124 22.09 10.24 7.60
CA ARG A 124 20.85 10.99 7.43
C ARG A 124 19.95 10.42 6.34
N GLN A 125 20.51 9.93 5.25
CA GLN A 125 19.81 9.48 4.05
C GLN A 125 20.64 8.38 3.38
N LEU A 126 20.02 7.33 2.88
CA LEU A 126 20.63 6.27 2.10
C LEU A 126 19.88 6.04 0.79
N GLY A 127 18.65 5.58 0.86
CA GLY A 127 17.82 5.33 -0.32
C GLY A 127 17.40 6.62 -1.02
N ASP A 128 17.23 6.55 -2.34
CA ASP A 128 16.78 7.70 -3.13
C ASP A 128 15.38 8.13 -2.71
N GLN A 129 15.26 9.34 -2.17
CA GLN A 129 14.02 9.92 -1.65
C GLN A 129 13.33 9.06 -0.57
N GLU A 130 14.07 8.21 0.12
CA GLU A 130 13.56 7.43 1.24
C GLU A 130 12.98 8.34 2.33
N ALA A 131 11.81 7.98 2.83
CA ALA A 131 11.22 8.56 4.03
C ALA A 131 10.74 7.44 4.96
N GLU A 132 10.91 7.61 6.26
CA GLU A 132 10.33 6.70 7.27
C GLU A 132 8.82 6.95 7.38
N ILE A 133 8.09 6.70 6.28
CA ILE A 133 6.69 7.08 6.14
C ILE A 133 5.82 6.44 7.24
N VAL A 134 6.10 5.22 7.63
CA VAL A 134 5.36 4.53 8.70
C VAL A 134 5.41 5.33 10.02
N ARG A 135 6.57 5.89 10.38
CA ARG A 135 6.70 6.75 11.58
C ARG A 135 5.94 8.06 11.45
N MET A 136 5.85 8.61 10.24
CA MET A 136 5.14 9.87 9.99
C MET A 136 3.62 9.68 10.08
N VAL A 137 3.10 8.54 9.62
CA VAL A 137 1.65 8.29 9.56
C VAL A 137 1.10 7.58 10.80
N GLN A 138 1.96 7.05 11.66
CA GLN A 138 1.55 6.31 12.85
C GLN A 138 0.49 7.02 13.72
N PRO A 139 0.58 8.35 13.99
CA PRO A 139 -0.40 9.04 14.81
C PRO A 139 -1.74 9.32 14.10
N ILE A 140 -1.81 9.14 12.80
CA ILE A 140 -3.00 9.42 11.97
C ILE A 140 -3.52 8.17 11.24
N THR A 141 -3.13 6.98 11.69
CA THR A 141 -3.59 5.70 11.15
C THR A 141 -3.89 4.71 12.27
N LYS A 142 -4.78 3.77 12.03
CA LYS A 142 -5.08 2.67 12.96
C LYS A 142 -3.96 1.61 12.96
N SER A 143 -3.27 1.48 11.87
CA SER A 143 -2.11 0.59 11.70
C SER A 143 -1.24 1.11 10.56
N ALA A 144 0.07 1.09 10.78
CA ALA A 144 1.05 1.36 9.74
C ALA A 144 2.20 0.36 9.85
N VAL A 145 2.61 -0.25 8.74
CA VAL A 145 3.63 -1.29 8.72
C VAL A 145 4.48 -1.23 7.45
N VAL A 146 5.77 -1.54 7.59
CA VAL A 146 6.62 -1.86 6.44
C VAL A 146 6.57 -3.37 6.21
N LEU A 147 6.15 -3.80 5.03
CA LEU A 147 6.16 -5.20 4.63
C LEU A 147 7.58 -5.62 4.21
N THR A 148 8.36 -6.14 5.14
CA THR A 148 9.74 -6.57 4.88
C THR A 148 9.87 -8.06 4.50
N ASP A 149 8.92 -8.89 4.89
CA ASP A 149 8.87 -10.32 4.55
C ASP A 149 7.76 -10.56 3.50
N PRO A 150 8.10 -10.96 2.27
CA PRO A 150 7.12 -11.24 1.22
C PRO A 150 6.07 -12.28 1.62
N GLN A 151 6.44 -13.27 2.45
CA GLN A 151 5.52 -14.34 2.87
C GLN A 151 4.43 -13.86 3.81
N ARG A 152 4.57 -12.67 4.38
CA ARG A 152 3.58 -12.06 5.28
C ARG A 152 2.56 -11.20 4.56
N VAL A 153 2.63 -11.05 3.24
CA VAL A 153 1.74 -10.13 2.49
C VAL A 153 0.27 -10.41 2.76
N ARG A 154 -0.14 -11.67 2.74
CA ARG A 154 -1.52 -12.08 3.04
C ARG A 154 -1.94 -11.62 4.44
N PHE A 155 -1.16 -11.96 5.45
CA PHE A 155 -1.45 -11.60 6.84
C PHE A 155 -1.54 -10.08 7.03
N GLU A 156 -0.60 -9.31 6.48
CA GLU A 156 -0.59 -7.86 6.66
C GLU A 156 -1.76 -7.18 5.90
N LEU A 157 -2.14 -7.67 4.73
CA LEU A 157 -3.31 -7.16 4.01
C LEU A 157 -4.63 -7.50 4.73
N GLU A 158 -4.81 -8.74 5.17
CA GLU A 158 -6.00 -9.15 5.94
C GLU A 158 -6.11 -8.35 7.24
N ARG A 159 -5.00 -8.18 7.96
CA ARG A 159 -4.94 -7.38 9.18
C ARG A 159 -5.26 -5.92 8.92
N ALA A 160 -4.66 -5.32 7.89
CA ALA A 160 -4.91 -3.92 7.53
C ALA A 160 -6.38 -3.71 7.14
N TRP A 161 -6.95 -4.60 6.34
CA TRP A 161 -8.36 -4.54 5.95
C TRP A 161 -9.29 -4.62 7.16
N HIS A 162 -9.06 -5.59 8.03
CA HIS A 162 -9.83 -5.74 9.27
C HIS A 162 -9.72 -4.46 10.13
N MET A 163 -8.50 -3.96 10.33
CA MET A 163 -8.32 -2.74 11.13
C MET A 163 -8.94 -1.50 10.50
N ALA A 164 -8.97 -1.38 9.18
CA ALA A 164 -9.61 -0.24 8.51
C ALA A 164 -11.12 -0.22 8.74
N THR A 165 -11.76 -1.39 8.83
CA THR A 165 -13.22 -1.53 8.81
C THR A 165 -13.85 -1.79 10.18
N GLU A 166 -13.15 -2.47 11.09
CA GLU A 166 -13.70 -2.90 12.37
C GLU A 166 -13.63 -1.83 13.46
N GLY A 167 -14.62 -1.85 14.33
CA GLY A 167 -14.77 -0.86 15.41
C GLY A 167 -15.03 0.53 14.84
N ARG A 168 -14.28 1.54 15.29
CA ARG A 168 -14.27 2.85 14.64
C ARG A 168 -13.44 2.76 13.37
N PRO A 169 -14.01 2.89 12.18
CA PRO A 169 -13.24 2.82 10.93
C PRO A 169 -12.15 3.90 10.85
N GLY A 170 -11.19 3.70 9.96
CA GLY A 170 -10.13 4.69 9.77
C GLY A 170 -9.03 4.22 8.82
N PRO A 171 -8.08 5.08 8.51
CA PRO A 171 -7.00 4.76 7.59
C PRO A 171 -6.00 3.76 8.18
N VAL A 172 -5.45 2.94 7.30
CA VAL A 172 -4.33 2.03 7.53
C VAL A 172 -3.29 2.20 6.44
N TRP A 173 -2.04 1.84 6.71
CA TRP A 173 -0.93 2.02 5.79
C TRP A 173 -0.04 0.79 5.69
N ILE A 174 0.26 0.35 4.46
CA ILE A 174 1.27 -0.68 4.19
C ILE A 174 2.31 -0.10 3.24
N ASP A 175 3.56 -0.03 3.70
CA ASP A 175 4.71 0.42 2.93
C ASP A 175 5.48 -0.80 2.41
N ILE A 176 5.65 -0.93 1.09
CA ILE A 176 6.17 -2.15 0.47
C ILE A 176 7.45 -1.83 -0.31
N PRO A 177 8.63 -2.26 0.17
CA PRO A 177 9.88 -2.11 -0.55
C PRO A 177 9.84 -2.74 -1.94
N ILE A 178 10.49 -2.09 -2.91
CA ILE A 178 10.40 -2.48 -4.34
C ILE A 178 10.89 -3.90 -4.61
N ASP A 179 11.87 -4.38 -3.87
CA ASP A 179 12.37 -5.76 -3.95
C ASP A 179 11.37 -6.77 -3.35
N VAL A 180 10.58 -6.35 -2.37
CA VAL A 180 9.46 -7.14 -1.84
C VAL A 180 8.31 -7.19 -2.84
N GLN A 181 7.96 -6.07 -3.48
CA GLN A 181 6.91 -6.02 -4.51
C GLN A 181 7.16 -7.04 -5.64
N SER A 182 8.43 -7.24 -6.03
CA SER A 182 8.83 -8.15 -7.10
C SER A 182 9.04 -9.60 -6.66
N SER A 183 9.05 -9.87 -5.35
CA SER A 183 9.29 -11.21 -4.81
C SER A 183 8.16 -12.17 -5.18
N LEU A 184 8.54 -13.42 -5.52
CA LEU A 184 7.58 -14.47 -5.85
C LEU A 184 7.13 -15.20 -4.59
N ILE A 185 5.82 -15.34 -4.44
CA ILE A 185 5.17 -16.05 -3.33
C ILE A 185 4.24 -17.14 -3.85
N ASP A 186 3.88 -18.08 -2.97
CA ASP A 186 2.74 -18.99 -3.17
C ASP A 186 1.47 -18.23 -2.77
N PRO A 187 0.47 -18.09 -3.65
CA PRO A 187 -0.76 -17.37 -3.35
C PRO A 187 -1.71 -18.07 -2.37
N ASN A 188 -1.46 -19.36 -2.03
CA ASN A 188 -2.33 -20.18 -1.15
C ASN A 188 -1.98 -20.08 0.32
#